data_1840802ef414dc69fd6d4094e487b5f5
#
_entry.id   1840802ef414dc69fd6d4094e487b5f5
#
_cell.length_a   1.000
_cell.length_b   1.000
_cell.length_c   1.000
_cell.angle_alpha   90.00
_cell.angle_beta   90.00
_cell.angle_gamma   90.00
#
_symmetry.space_group_name_H-M   'P 1'
#
loop_
_entity.id
_entity.type
_entity.pdbx_description
1 polymer ?
#
loop_
_entity_poly.entity_id
_entity_poly.type
_entity_poly.pdbx_seq_one_letter_code
_entity_poly.pdbx_strand_id
1 'polypeptide(L)'
;SALEAIEEMGYPVVLKPVVGSWGRLIAKVTDRAGAEAILEHKEYLGAYYHSIFYIQEYVEKPGRDIRAFVIGGETVGAVYRSSEHWITNTAKGAKTSKCELSSELNEICQKAGNAIGNGVLAIDLMESKNGFLVNEINYTVEFRNSIEPTGVNIPGKIIDYVISEAR
;
A
#
# COMPACT_ATOMS: atom_id res chain seq x y z
N SER A 1 18.02 -15.63 11.18
CA SER A 1 17.40 -16.12 9.93
C SER A 1 16.03 -15.48 9.68
N ALA A 2 15.48 -15.62 8.48
CA ALA A 2 14.12 -15.13 8.20
C ALA A 2 13.07 -15.82 9.08
N LEU A 3 13.23 -17.10 9.35
CA LEU A 3 12.31 -17.84 10.21
C LEU A 3 12.34 -17.30 11.65
N GLU A 4 13.51 -17.01 12.20
CA GLU A 4 13.65 -16.41 13.54
C GLU A 4 12.95 -15.04 13.59
N ALA A 5 13.13 -14.20 12.58
CA ALA A 5 12.46 -12.90 12.51
C ALA A 5 10.92 -13.03 12.45
N ILE A 6 10.39 -14.05 11.74
CA ILE A 6 8.95 -14.34 11.70
C ILE A 6 8.46 -14.81 13.09
N GLU A 7 9.20 -15.70 13.75
CA GLU A 7 8.89 -16.21 15.10
C GLU A 7 8.88 -15.07 16.14
N GLU A 8 9.85 -14.19 16.06
CA GLU A 8 9.94 -13.02 16.96
C GLU A 8 8.80 -12.02 16.74
N MET A 9 8.41 -11.81 15.48
CA MET A 9 7.28 -10.92 15.13
C MET A 9 5.94 -11.53 15.52
N GLY A 10 5.82 -12.87 15.49
CA GLY A 10 4.59 -13.62 15.71
C GLY A 10 3.71 -13.73 14.48
N TYR A 11 2.75 -14.66 14.52
CA TYR A 11 1.84 -14.93 13.42
C TYR A 11 0.48 -14.21 13.61
N PRO A 12 -0.22 -13.86 12.52
CA PRO A 12 0.19 -13.97 11.12
C PRO A 12 1.12 -12.85 10.64
N VAL A 13 2.02 -13.18 9.69
CA VAL A 13 2.86 -12.20 9.01
C VAL A 13 2.60 -12.19 7.51
N VAL A 14 3.04 -11.12 6.84
CA VAL A 14 3.02 -10.98 5.38
C VAL A 14 4.43 -10.95 4.84
N LEU A 15 4.74 -11.88 3.94
CA LEU A 15 5.99 -11.89 3.19
C LEU A 15 5.77 -11.19 1.85
N LYS A 16 6.59 -10.19 1.56
CA LYS A 16 6.54 -9.42 0.31
C LYS A 16 7.90 -9.50 -0.40
N PRO A 17 7.94 -9.58 -1.75
CA PRO A 17 9.21 -9.42 -2.45
C PRO A 17 9.71 -7.98 -2.30
N VAL A 18 11.02 -7.78 -2.24
CA VAL A 18 11.65 -6.45 -2.21
C VAL A 18 11.39 -5.71 -3.52
N VAL A 19 11.37 -6.44 -4.63
CA VAL A 19 11.02 -5.92 -5.95
C VAL A 19 9.76 -6.60 -6.44
N GLY A 20 8.73 -5.82 -6.71
CA GLY A 20 7.44 -6.34 -7.17
C GLY A 20 6.37 -5.25 -7.15
N SER A 21 5.25 -5.54 -7.83
CA SER A 21 4.11 -4.63 -7.91
C SER A 21 2.80 -5.42 -8.02
N TRP A 22 1.69 -4.72 -7.87
CA TRP A 22 0.33 -5.25 -8.06
C TRP A 22 -0.07 -6.42 -7.14
N GLY A 23 0.53 -6.50 -5.95
CA GLY A 23 0.22 -7.57 -4.99
C GLY A 23 0.62 -8.97 -5.46
N ARG A 24 1.65 -9.08 -6.33
CA ARG A 24 2.20 -10.36 -6.78
C ARG A 24 3.23 -10.88 -5.79
N LEU A 25 3.31 -12.21 -5.67
CA LEU A 25 4.29 -12.92 -4.82
C LEU A 25 4.22 -12.52 -3.33
N ILE A 26 3.06 -12.01 -2.89
CA ILE A 26 2.78 -11.72 -1.49
C ILE A 26 2.14 -12.96 -0.86
N ALA A 27 2.62 -13.37 0.29
CA ALA A 27 2.08 -14.49 1.04
C ALA A 27 1.71 -14.08 2.47
N LYS A 28 0.52 -14.47 2.93
CA LYS A 28 0.13 -14.44 4.33
C LYS A 28 0.53 -15.76 4.95
N VAL A 29 1.34 -15.69 5.99
CA VAL A 29 1.88 -16.86 6.72
C VAL A 29 1.24 -16.89 8.10
N THR A 30 0.57 -17.98 8.41
CA THR A 30 -0.25 -18.10 9.63
C THR A 30 0.36 -18.99 10.70
N ASP A 31 1.38 -19.75 10.34
CA ASP A 31 2.05 -20.70 11.22
C ASP A 31 3.47 -21.02 10.75
N ARG A 32 4.21 -21.72 11.61
CA ARG A 32 5.61 -22.09 11.37
C ARG A 32 5.77 -23.00 10.14
N ALA A 33 4.91 -23.98 9.97
CA ALA A 33 5.03 -24.94 8.86
C ALA A 33 4.87 -24.23 7.51
N GLY A 34 3.91 -23.29 7.43
CA GLY A 34 3.73 -22.43 6.26
C GLY A 34 4.94 -21.50 6.00
N ALA A 35 5.56 -20.98 7.06
CA ALA A 35 6.78 -20.19 6.94
C ALA A 35 7.92 -21.01 6.36
N GLU A 36 8.21 -22.19 6.94
CA GLU A 36 9.27 -23.09 6.48
C GLU A 36 9.07 -23.48 5.01
N ALA A 37 7.86 -23.89 4.62
CA ALA A 37 7.55 -24.26 3.24
C ALA A 37 7.78 -23.10 2.25
N ILE A 38 7.33 -21.88 2.55
CA ILE A 38 7.52 -20.75 1.67
C ILE A 38 8.99 -20.34 1.57
N LEU A 39 9.72 -20.36 2.68
CA LEU A 39 11.15 -20.04 2.70
C LEU A 39 11.95 -21.05 1.87
N GLU A 40 11.67 -22.34 2.01
CA GLU A 40 12.28 -23.41 1.22
C GLU A 40 12.00 -23.22 -0.28
N HIS A 41 10.73 -22.99 -0.68
CA HIS A 41 10.40 -22.69 -2.07
C HIS A 41 11.16 -21.49 -2.64
N LYS A 42 11.35 -20.44 -1.84
CA LYS A 42 12.11 -19.25 -2.28
C LYS A 42 13.59 -19.55 -2.44
N GLU A 43 14.15 -20.39 -1.58
CA GLU A 43 15.56 -20.78 -1.61
C GLU A 43 15.89 -21.65 -2.84
N TYR A 44 15.05 -22.66 -3.13
CA TYR A 44 15.33 -23.64 -4.18
C TYR A 44 14.83 -23.23 -5.57
N LEU A 45 13.71 -22.52 -5.67
CA LEU A 45 13.05 -22.18 -6.94
C LEU A 45 13.18 -20.71 -7.30
N GLY A 46 13.62 -19.88 -6.38
CA GLY A 46 13.78 -18.44 -6.59
C GLY A 46 15.10 -18.07 -7.25
N ALA A 47 15.12 -17.02 -8.07
CA ALA A 47 16.35 -16.34 -8.38
C ALA A 47 16.92 -15.64 -7.12
N TYR A 48 18.22 -15.34 -7.10
CA TYR A 48 18.91 -14.78 -5.92
C TYR A 48 18.17 -13.59 -5.26
N TYR A 49 17.61 -12.69 -6.07
CA TYR A 49 16.82 -11.56 -5.54
C TYR A 49 15.49 -11.97 -4.89
N HIS A 50 15.02 -13.21 -5.07
CA HIS A 50 13.84 -13.74 -4.37
C HIS A 50 14.16 -14.28 -2.98
N SER A 51 15.44 -14.45 -2.65
CA SER A 51 15.89 -14.82 -1.29
C SER A 51 15.85 -13.63 -0.31
N ILE A 52 15.70 -12.40 -0.84
CA ILE A 52 15.52 -11.19 -0.05
C ILE A 52 14.04 -10.82 -0.08
N PHE A 53 13.42 -10.68 1.10
CA PHE A 53 12.00 -10.32 1.21
C PHE A 53 11.76 -9.47 2.44
N TYR A 54 10.69 -8.73 2.38
CA TYR A 54 10.19 -7.90 3.45
C TYR A 54 9.20 -8.71 4.28
N ILE A 55 9.39 -8.74 5.60
CA ILE A 55 8.49 -9.37 6.56
C ILE A 55 7.72 -8.25 7.26
N GLN A 56 6.40 -8.34 7.23
CA GLN A 56 5.51 -7.35 7.81
C GLN A 56 4.46 -8.03 8.68
N GLU A 57 4.15 -7.41 9.82
CA GLU A 57 2.98 -7.79 10.62
C GLU A 57 1.70 -7.76 9.77
N TYR A 58 0.85 -8.77 9.92
CA TYR A 58 -0.44 -8.77 9.25
C TYR A 58 -1.40 -7.81 9.96
N VAL A 59 -1.88 -6.82 9.23
CA VAL A 59 -2.91 -5.89 9.72
C VAL A 59 -4.29 -6.43 9.34
N GLU A 60 -5.10 -6.74 10.34
CA GLU A 60 -6.50 -7.07 10.13
C GLU A 60 -7.27 -5.80 9.75
N LYS A 61 -7.90 -5.83 8.58
CA LYS A 61 -8.60 -4.69 7.98
C LYS A 61 -10.01 -5.10 7.51
N PRO A 62 -10.95 -4.17 7.35
CA PRO A 62 -12.35 -4.46 7.02
C PRO A 62 -12.60 -4.83 5.53
N GLY A 63 -11.78 -5.72 4.96
CA GLY A 63 -11.92 -6.16 3.56
C GLY A 63 -11.62 -5.06 2.52
N ARG A 64 -11.01 -3.96 2.95
CA ARG A 64 -10.62 -2.83 2.09
C ARG A 64 -9.33 -2.19 2.56
N ASP A 65 -8.74 -1.39 1.70
CA ASP A 65 -7.70 -0.41 2.02
C ASP A 65 -8.03 0.95 1.40
N ILE A 66 -7.19 1.94 1.67
CA ILE A 66 -7.36 3.30 1.16
C ILE A 66 -6.17 3.64 0.26
N ARG A 67 -6.46 4.22 -0.91
CA ARG A 67 -5.48 4.93 -1.71
C ARG A 67 -5.80 6.42 -1.70
N ALA A 68 -4.93 7.20 -1.08
CA ALA A 68 -5.01 8.65 -1.03
C ALA A 68 -4.02 9.28 -2.01
N PHE A 69 -4.42 10.41 -2.61
CA PHE A 69 -3.61 11.18 -3.54
C PHE A 69 -3.15 12.46 -2.88
N VAL A 70 -1.83 12.64 -2.79
CA VAL A 70 -1.20 13.85 -2.23
C VAL A 70 -0.41 14.54 -3.33
N ILE A 71 -0.72 15.81 -3.58
CA ILE A 71 -0.09 16.61 -4.62
C ILE A 71 0.37 17.92 -4.00
N GLY A 72 1.68 18.20 -4.04
CA GLY A 72 2.26 19.39 -3.44
C GLY A 72 1.99 19.51 -1.93
N GLY A 73 1.84 18.40 -1.21
CA GLY A 73 1.51 18.36 0.21
C GLY A 73 0.02 18.46 0.54
N GLU A 74 -0.86 18.63 -0.45
CA GLU A 74 -2.31 18.63 -0.27
C GLU A 74 -2.89 17.25 -0.58
N THR A 75 -3.73 16.69 0.30
CA THR A 75 -4.50 15.48 0.01
C THR A 75 -5.72 15.85 -0.83
N VAL A 76 -5.64 15.58 -2.14
CA VAL A 76 -6.67 16.01 -3.11
C VAL A 76 -7.86 15.06 -3.24
N GLY A 77 -7.72 13.82 -2.78
CA GLY A 77 -8.79 12.83 -2.82
C GLY A 77 -8.32 11.46 -2.34
N ALA A 78 -9.27 10.59 -2.05
CA ALA A 78 -9.00 9.21 -1.65
C ALA A 78 -10.09 8.26 -2.14
N VAL A 79 -9.75 7.00 -2.34
CA VAL A 79 -10.67 5.91 -2.64
C VAL A 79 -10.45 4.74 -1.71
N TYR A 80 -11.53 4.05 -1.37
CA TYR A 80 -11.48 2.69 -0.86
C TYR A 80 -11.25 1.72 -2.03
N ARG A 81 -10.44 0.69 -1.79
CA ARG A 81 -10.28 -0.47 -2.67
C ARG A 81 -10.77 -1.69 -1.92
N SER A 82 -11.91 -2.22 -2.27
CA SER A 82 -12.59 -3.31 -1.57
C SER A 82 -12.51 -4.63 -2.33
N SER A 83 -12.26 -5.74 -1.64
CA SER A 83 -12.22 -7.08 -2.21
C SER A 83 -12.61 -8.12 -1.14
N GLU A 84 -13.17 -9.24 -1.57
CA GLU A 84 -13.35 -10.43 -0.70
C GLU A 84 -12.02 -11.10 -0.35
N HIS A 85 -11.00 -10.87 -1.17
CA HIS A 85 -9.64 -11.35 -0.92
C HIS A 85 -8.91 -10.38 0.02
N TRP A 86 -8.04 -10.90 0.89
CA TRP A 86 -7.26 -10.08 1.82
C TRP A 86 -6.30 -9.09 1.12
N ILE A 87 -5.87 -9.38 -0.13
CA ILE A 87 -5.16 -8.42 -0.99
C ILE A 87 -6.20 -7.59 -1.74
N THR A 88 -6.25 -6.31 -1.48
CA THR A 88 -7.25 -5.36 -1.97
C THR A 88 -6.75 -4.50 -3.15
N ASN A 89 -5.79 -4.99 -3.92
CA ASN A 89 -5.25 -4.29 -5.08
C ASN A 89 -6.22 -4.34 -6.27
N THR A 90 -6.40 -3.20 -6.98
CA THR A 90 -7.26 -3.10 -8.17
C THR A 90 -6.82 -4.01 -9.32
N ALA A 91 -5.51 -4.27 -9.47
CA ALA A 91 -5.00 -5.25 -10.45
C ALA A 91 -5.46 -6.69 -10.16
N LYS A 92 -5.99 -6.98 -8.96
CA LYS A 92 -6.61 -8.24 -8.57
C LYS A 92 -8.14 -8.17 -8.50
N GLY A 93 -8.75 -7.14 -9.12
CA GLY A 93 -10.20 -7.00 -9.23
C GLY A 93 -10.87 -6.29 -8.06
N ALA A 94 -10.13 -5.61 -7.19
CA ALA A 94 -10.75 -4.79 -6.15
C ALA A 94 -11.58 -3.66 -6.75
N LYS A 95 -12.75 -3.42 -6.17
CA LYS A 95 -13.67 -2.33 -6.56
C LYS A 95 -13.27 -1.05 -5.83
N THR A 96 -13.31 0.06 -6.57
CA THR A 96 -13.05 1.39 -6.01
C THR A 96 -14.37 2.09 -5.65
N SER A 97 -14.36 2.80 -4.54
CA SER A 97 -15.44 3.70 -4.13
C SER A 97 -14.87 4.93 -3.44
N LYS A 98 -15.63 6.01 -3.37
CA LYS A 98 -15.19 7.25 -2.71
C LYS A 98 -14.84 6.99 -1.25
N CYS A 99 -13.72 7.55 -0.82
CA CYS A 99 -13.34 7.66 0.59
C CYS A 99 -13.39 9.14 0.96
N GLU A 100 -14.20 9.49 1.96
CA GLU A 100 -14.24 10.85 2.47
C GLU A 100 -12.97 11.15 3.26
N LEU A 101 -12.42 12.36 3.04
CA LEU A 101 -11.21 12.82 3.71
C LEU A 101 -11.56 13.29 5.13
N SER A 102 -11.41 12.41 6.12
CA SER A 102 -11.45 12.81 7.52
C SER A 102 -10.21 13.64 7.89
N SER A 103 -10.29 14.41 8.97
CA SER A 103 -9.15 15.17 9.49
C SER A 103 -7.96 14.26 9.80
N GLU A 104 -8.22 13.09 10.41
CA GLU A 104 -7.19 12.10 10.74
C GLU A 104 -6.51 11.52 9.49
N LEU A 105 -7.31 11.14 8.46
CA LEU A 105 -6.78 10.63 7.19
C LEU A 105 -5.93 11.69 6.48
N ASN A 106 -6.41 12.94 6.45
CA ASN A 106 -5.67 14.04 5.84
C ASN A 106 -4.34 14.31 6.57
N GLU A 107 -4.36 14.32 7.91
CA GLU A 107 -3.17 14.55 8.72
C GLU A 107 -2.10 13.48 8.50
N ILE A 108 -2.46 12.20 8.50
CA ILE A 108 -1.49 11.12 8.27
C ILE A 108 -0.93 11.15 6.85
N CYS A 109 -1.76 11.46 5.84
CA CYS A 109 -1.32 11.62 4.45
C CYS A 109 -0.33 12.78 4.30
N GLN A 110 -0.60 13.92 4.92
CA GLN A 110 0.31 15.07 4.90
C GLN A 110 1.63 14.77 5.62
N LYS A 111 1.59 14.14 6.79
CA LYS A 111 2.79 13.72 7.53
C LYS A 111 3.64 12.75 6.69
N ALA A 112 3.01 11.76 6.06
CA ALA A 112 3.69 10.80 5.21
C ALA A 112 4.33 11.47 3.98
N GLY A 113 3.60 12.38 3.31
CA GLY A 113 4.12 13.16 2.19
C GLY A 113 5.31 14.03 2.60
N ASN A 114 5.18 14.77 3.69
CA ASN A 114 6.25 15.62 4.22
C ASN A 114 7.52 14.84 4.55
N ALA A 115 7.39 13.63 5.09
CA ALA A 115 8.53 12.79 5.46
C ALA A 115 9.42 12.39 4.28
N ILE A 116 8.89 12.40 3.05
CA ILE A 116 9.63 12.04 1.82
C ILE A 116 9.81 13.22 0.85
N GLY A 117 9.49 14.46 1.28
CA GLY A 117 9.69 15.66 0.49
C GLY A 117 8.53 16.05 -0.42
N ASN A 118 7.33 15.49 -0.22
CA ASN A 118 6.12 15.75 -1.02
C ASN A 118 6.26 15.43 -2.52
N GLY A 119 5.55 16.15 -3.37
CA GLY A 119 5.48 15.93 -4.81
C GLY A 119 4.13 15.37 -5.24
N VAL A 120 4.12 14.45 -6.21
CA VAL A 120 2.91 13.76 -6.68
C VAL A 120 2.96 12.32 -6.15
N LEU A 121 2.10 12.00 -5.19
CA LEU A 121 2.17 10.76 -4.42
C LEU A 121 0.81 10.05 -4.39
N ALA A 122 0.86 8.72 -4.43
CA ALA A 122 -0.25 7.87 -4.00
C ALA A 122 0.16 7.12 -2.74
N ILE A 123 -0.58 7.33 -1.66
CA ILE A 123 -0.33 6.72 -0.35
C ILE A 123 -1.36 5.63 -0.12
N ASP A 124 -0.87 4.41 0.10
CA ASP A 124 -1.71 3.27 0.43
C ASP A 124 -1.76 3.11 1.95
N LEU A 125 -2.97 3.15 2.51
CA LEU A 125 -3.21 3.06 3.95
C LEU A 125 -4.13 1.89 4.29
N MET A 126 -3.93 1.36 5.49
CA MET A 126 -4.79 0.33 6.09
C MET A 126 -5.55 0.92 7.27
N GLU A 127 -6.84 0.56 7.39
CA GLU A 127 -7.64 0.82 8.58
C GLU A 127 -7.33 -0.26 9.63
N SER A 128 -6.79 0.11 10.75
CA SER A 128 -6.52 -0.79 11.89
C SER A 128 -7.42 -0.45 13.08
N LYS A 129 -7.38 -1.28 14.12
CA LYS A 129 -8.05 -1.01 15.40
C LYS A 129 -7.59 0.29 16.07
N ASN A 130 -6.36 0.72 15.75
CA ASN A 130 -5.69 1.87 16.38
C ASN A 130 -5.60 3.08 15.44
N GLY A 131 -6.43 3.14 14.39
CA GLY A 131 -6.40 4.20 13.38
C GLY A 131 -5.75 3.78 12.08
N PHE A 132 -5.36 4.76 11.28
CA PHE A 132 -4.75 4.52 9.96
C PHE A 132 -3.26 4.17 10.07
N LEU A 133 -2.82 3.24 9.22
CA LEU A 133 -1.42 2.85 9.07
C LEU A 133 -0.99 3.08 7.63
N VAL A 134 0.12 3.75 7.41
CA VAL A 134 0.73 3.88 6.08
C VAL A 134 1.39 2.55 5.71
N ASN A 135 0.94 1.95 4.60
CA ASN A 135 1.51 0.72 4.08
C ASN A 135 2.64 0.98 3.09
N GLU A 136 2.40 1.88 2.13
CA GLU A 136 3.42 2.26 1.14
C GLU A 136 3.11 3.64 0.54
N ILE A 137 4.15 4.30 0.00
CA ILE A 137 4.04 5.55 -0.73
C ILE A 137 4.60 5.34 -2.14
N ASN A 138 3.78 5.64 -3.14
CA ASN A 138 4.11 5.48 -4.55
C ASN A 138 4.30 6.84 -5.21
N TYR A 139 5.43 7.06 -5.87
CA TYR A 139 5.70 8.25 -6.69
C TYR A 139 5.25 8.05 -8.16
N THR A 140 5.04 6.80 -8.60
CA THR A 140 4.41 6.50 -9.90
C THR A 140 2.92 6.29 -9.68
N VAL A 141 2.16 7.38 -9.84
CA VAL A 141 0.77 7.45 -9.40
C VAL A 141 -0.17 6.87 -10.45
N GLU A 142 -0.80 5.74 -10.15
CA GLU A 142 -1.92 5.19 -10.93
C GLU A 142 -3.25 5.69 -10.33
N PHE A 143 -3.96 6.53 -11.08
CA PHE A 143 -5.18 7.22 -10.63
C PHE A 143 -6.42 6.94 -11.50
N ARG A 144 -6.31 6.18 -12.59
CA ARG A 144 -7.40 5.99 -13.57
C ARG A 144 -8.71 5.56 -12.92
N ASN A 145 -8.65 4.56 -12.03
CA ASN A 145 -9.82 4.02 -11.34
C ASN A 145 -10.30 4.89 -10.16
N SER A 146 -9.70 6.07 -9.96
CA SER A 146 -9.99 6.94 -8.81
C SER A 146 -10.65 8.26 -9.22
N ILE A 147 -10.58 8.63 -10.50
CA ILE A 147 -11.16 9.89 -11.00
C ILE A 147 -12.68 9.91 -10.82
N GLU A 148 -13.36 8.88 -11.32
CA GLU A 148 -14.82 8.80 -11.25
C GLU A 148 -15.32 8.71 -9.79
N PRO A 149 -14.82 7.80 -8.91
CA PRO A 149 -15.29 7.72 -7.55
C PRO A 149 -15.04 8.98 -6.73
N THR A 150 -13.91 9.67 -6.92
CA THR A 150 -13.58 10.89 -6.17
C THR A 150 -14.26 12.12 -6.71
N GLY A 151 -14.57 12.16 -8.01
CA GLY A 151 -15.00 13.36 -8.73
C GLY A 151 -13.89 14.39 -8.91
N VAL A 152 -12.63 14.04 -8.59
CA VAL A 152 -11.48 14.94 -8.64
C VAL A 152 -10.74 14.79 -9.98
N ASN A 153 -10.45 15.91 -10.63
CA ASN A 153 -9.58 15.94 -11.80
C ASN A 153 -8.11 15.81 -11.36
N ILE A 154 -7.72 14.58 -10.94
CA ILE A 154 -6.36 14.29 -10.46
C ILE A 154 -5.30 14.69 -11.49
N PRO A 155 -5.40 14.33 -12.80
CA PRO A 155 -4.44 14.78 -13.80
C PRO A 155 -4.32 16.31 -13.90
N GLY A 156 -5.43 17.04 -13.84
CA GLY A 156 -5.41 18.50 -13.82
C GLY A 156 -4.63 19.04 -12.62
N LYS A 157 -4.87 18.51 -11.42
CA LYS A 157 -4.15 18.88 -10.20
C LYS A 157 -2.64 18.61 -10.32
N ILE A 158 -2.24 17.52 -10.97
CA ILE A 158 -0.82 17.21 -11.23
C ILE A 158 -0.20 18.25 -12.15
N ILE A 159 -0.87 18.63 -13.24
CA ILE A 159 -0.39 19.63 -14.19
C ILE A 159 -0.27 21.01 -13.52
N ASP A 160 -1.28 21.41 -12.74
CA ASP A 160 -1.25 22.68 -12.00
C ASP A 160 -0.05 22.74 -11.03
N TYR A 161 0.20 21.64 -10.32
CA TYR A 161 1.35 21.52 -9.42
C TYR A 161 2.67 21.63 -10.19
N VAL A 162 2.85 20.90 -11.28
CA VAL A 162 4.08 20.95 -12.10
C VAL A 162 4.33 22.37 -12.65
N ILE A 163 3.28 23.06 -13.08
CA ILE A 163 3.40 24.46 -13.55
C ILE A 163 3.81 25.40 -12.41
N SER A 164 3.31 25.17 -11.18
CA SER A 164 3.70 26.01 -10.02
C SER A 164 5.17 25.83 -9.62
N GLU A 165 5.68 24.59 -9.71
CA GLU A 165 7.08 24.28 -9.39
C GLU A 165 8.07 24.73 -10.47
N ALA A 166 7.63 24.94 -11.69
CA ALA A 166 8.46 25.36 -12.82
C ALA A 166 8.65 26.89 -12.89
N ARG A 167 8.04 27.66 -11.99
CA ARG A 167 8.16 29.13 -11.88
C ARG A 167 9.16 29.56 -10.84
#